data_cf5a26f81f642bea9c36d73d6735d1cd
#
_entry.id   cf5a26f81f642bea9c36d73d6735d1cd
#
_cell.length_a   1.000
_cell.length_b   1.000
_cell.length_c   1.000
_cell.angle_alpha   90.00
_cell.angle_beta   90.00
_cell.angle_gamma   90.00
#
_symmetry.space_group_name_H-M   'P 1'
#
loop_
_entity.id
_entity.type
_entity.pdbx_description
1 polymer ?
#
loop_
_entity_poly.entity_id
_entity_poly.type
_entity_poly.pdbx_seq_one_letter_code
_entity_poly.pdbx_strand_id
1 'polypeptide(L)'
;RATLAWSRRQLGDTAVPLHSHFATVVPSAALGLIAEAKADHARAALAETSYAGLPILSAASPFRAGGRGGPGNFTDIPAGPLRMRNLSDLYPFPNTLVTLLLTGTEVTDWLERATAVFNQIAPGSVDAPLRDVAVPSFVFETIPQLSYAIDLSQPSRFDGQGRLVNPGARRITGLRYQDRPVNSCDEFLLVTNSHRIGRARLQDPDAEPQVAFTDGARVQSVV
;
A
#
# COMPACT_ATOMS: atom_id res chain seq x y z
N ARG A 1 18.69 -17.43 24.19
CA ARG A 1 19.19 -16.12 24.67
C ARG A 1 19.52 -15.17 23.51
N ALA A 2 20.18 -15.63 22.43
CA ALA A 2 20.54 -14.80 21.27
C ALA A 2 19.31 -14.17 20.57
N THR A 3 18.22 -14.94 20.35
CA THR A 3 16.98 -14.46 19.73
C THR A 3 16.33 -13.33 20.53
N LEU A 4 16.33 -13.42 21.88
CA LEU A 4 15.79 -12.37 22.74
C LEU A 4 16.64 -11.09 22.68
N ALA A 5 17.97 -11.21 22.66
CA ALA A 5 18.86 -10.08 22.52
C ALA A 5 18.64 -9.38 21.15
N TRP A 6 18.54 -10.16 20.08
CA TRP A 6 18.25 -9.65 18.74
C TRP A 6 16.91 -8.92 18.68
N SER A 7 15.83 -9.52 19.18
CA SER A 7 14.48 -8.91 19.14
C SER A 7 14.37 -7.62 19.95
N ARG A 8 15.23 -7.42 20.95
CA ARG A 8 15.29 -6.22 21.81
C ARG A 8 16.22 -5.14 21.29
N ARG A 9 17.02 -5.41 20.24
CA ARG A 9 17.91 -4.42 19.66
C ARG A 9 17.12 -3.21 19.21
N GLN A 10 17.52 -2.02 19.67
CA GLN A 10 16.93 -0.76 19.26
C GLN A 10 17.39 -0.41 17.84
N LEU A 11 16.48 0.10 17.03
CA LEU A 11 16.71 0.57 15.65
C LEU A 11 16.67 2.08 15.55
N GLY A 12 15.85 2.72 16.39
CA GLY A 12 15.62 4.16 16.40
C GLY A 12 14.53 4.50 17.40
N ASP A 13 13.90 5.66 17.23
CA ASP A 13 12.81 6.14 18.05
C ASP A 13 11.71 6.73 17.16
N THR A 14 10.46 6.63 17.60
CA THR A 14 9.33 7.29 16.96
C THR A 14 8.71 8.33 17.90
N ALA A 15 8.44 9.52 17.37
CA ALA A 15 7.78 10.59 18.12
C ALA A 15 6.26 10.38 18.24
N VAL A 16 5.69 9.52 17.40
CA VAL A 16 4.23 9.26 17.36
C VAL A 16 3.97 7.76 17.47
N PRO A 17 2.81 7.33 18.01
CA PRO A 17 2.45 5.92 18.00
C PRO A 17 2.25 5.41 16.55
N LEU A 18 2.72 4.20 16.29
CA LEU A 18 2.56 3.52 15.01
C LEU A 18 1.50 2.42 15.14
N HIS A 19 0.29 2.72 14.74
CA HIS A 19 -0.83 1.79 14.84
C HIS A 19 -1.60 1.65 13.52
N SER A 20 -2.37 0.55 13.40
CA SER A 20 -3.16 0.22 12.22
C SER A 20 -4.67 0.19 12.46
N HIS A 21 -5.15 0.66 13.63
CA HIS A 21 -6.56 0.57 14.02
C HIS A 21 -7.52 1.16 12.98
N PHE A 22 -7.18 2.30 12.39
CA PHE A 22 -7.98 2.99 11.38
C PHE A 22 -7.27 3.10 10.01
N ALA A 23 -6.27 2.28 9.77
CA ALA A 23 -5.40 2.40 8.59
C ALA A 23 -6.10 2.20 7.23
N THR A 24 -7.35 1.73 7.24
CA THR A 24 -8.18 1.62 6.01
C THR A 24 -9.08 2.85 5.78
N VAL A 25 -9.16 3.80 6.72
CA VAL A 25 -10.10 4.94 6.64
C VAL A 25 -9.43 6.29 6.85
N VAL A 26 -8.26 6.32 7.49
CA VAL A 26 -7.48 7.57 7.67
C VAL A 26 -6.00 7.30 7.40
N PRO A 27 -5.20 8.34 7.08
CA PRO A 27 -3.76 8.21 6.96
C PRO A 27 -3.15 7.60 8.23
N SER A 28 -2.27 6.62 8.07
CA SER A 28 -1.62 5.90 9.17
C SER A 28 -0.12 6.19 9.18
N ALA A 29 0.41 6.66 10.33
CA ALA A 29 1.84 6.87 10.49
C ALA A 29 2.65 5.58 10.26
N ALA A 30 2.11 4.42 10.66
CA ALA A 30 2.74 3.13 10.42
C ALA A 30 2.89 2.81 8.92
N LEU A 31 1.83 3.05 8.12
CA LEU A 31 1.89 2.85 6.67
C LEU A 31 2.74 3.92 5.98
N GLY A 32 2.68 5.15 6.47
CA GLY A 32 3.53 6.25 5.98
C GLY A 32 5.02 5.92 6.14
N LEU A 33 5.45 5.44 7.31
CA LEU A 33 6.82 5.02 7.57
C LEU A 33 7.29 3.92 6.61
N ILE A 34 6.47 2.88 6.42
CA ILE A 34 6.79 1.78 5.50
C ILE A 34 6.90 2.29 4.06
N ALA A 35 5.97 3.15 3.64
CA ALA A 35 5.97 3.69 2.29
C ALA A 35 7.19 4.58 2.04
N GLU A 36 7.53 5.47 2.97
CA GLU A 36 8.65 6.40 2.84
C GLU A 36 9.99 5.65 2.81
N ALA A 37 10.21 4.71 3.73
CA ALA A 37 11.44 3.92 3.75
C ALA A 37 11.67 3.16 2.42
N LYS A 38 10.61 2.59 1.83
CA LYS A 38 10.69 1.94 0.52
C LYS A 38 10.98 2.95 -0.60
N ALA A 39 10.33 4.12 -0.57
CA ALA A 39 10.54 5.16 -1.57
C ALA A 39 11.96 5.71 -1.50
N ASP A 40 12.53 5.92 -0.30
CA ASP A 40 13.90 6.38 -0.11
C ASP A 40 14.92 5.39 -0.66
N HIS A 41 14.73 4.10 -0.37
CA HIS A 41 15.58 3.05 -0.91
C HIS A 41 15.56 3.03 -2.45
N ALA A 42 14.36 3.08 -3.05
CA ALA A 42 14.22 3.10 -4.51
C ALA A 42 14.82 4.38 -5.11
N ARG A 43 14.64 5.53 -4.47
CA ARG A 43 15.20 6.82 -4.91
C ARG A 43 16.72 6.77 -4.96
N ALA A 44 17.35 6.24 -3.91
CA ALA A 44 18.79 6.07 -3.88
C ALA A 44 19.30 5.10 -4.95
N ALA A 45 18.62 3.96 -5.13
CA ALA A 45 19.01 2.95 -6.11
C ALA A 45 18.83 3.40 -7.55
N LEU A 46 17.89 4.29 -7.83
CA LEU A 46 17.55 4.76 -9.19
C LEU A 46 18.21 6.09 -9.56
N ALA A 47 18.97 6.70 -8.65
CA ALA A 47 19.53 8.06 -8.81
C ALA A 47 20.40 8.22 -10.04
N GLU A 48 21.10 7.16 -10.49
CA GLU A 48 22.01 7.17 -11.65
C GLU A 48 21.48 6.37 -12.83
N THR A 49 20.17 6.13 -12.88
CA THR A 49 19.53 5.40 -13.98
C THR A 49 18.71 6.32 -14.88
N SER A 50 18.22 5.80 -15.99
CA SER A 50 17.29 6.52 -16.87
C SER A 50 15.96 6.90 -16.20
N TYR A 51 15.68 6.35 -15.03
CA TYR A 51 14.46 6.60 -14.26
C TYR A 51 14.61 7.71 -13.21
N ALA A 52 15.80 8.30 -13.02
CA ALA A 52 16.12 9.25 -11.95
C ALA A 52 15.17 10.46 -11.86
N GLY A 53 14.57 10.88 -12.97
CA GLY A 53 13.67 12.04 -13.02
C GLY A 53 12.18 11.72 -12.80
N LEU A 54 11.80 10.46 -12.72
CA LEU A 54 10.39 10.08 -12.62
C LEU A 54 9.88 10.18 -11.17
N PRO A 55 8.58 10.57 -10.98
CA PRO A 55 7.96 10.59 -9.68
C PRO A 55 7.92 9.21 -9.04
N ILE A 56 8.33 9.12 -7.77
CA ILE A 56 8.31 7.88 -6.99
C ILE A 56 7.08 7.86 -6.09
N LEU A 57 6.26 6.84 -6.29
CA LEU A 57 5.12 6.46 -5.45
C LEU A 57 5.47 5.20 -4.66
N SER A 58 4.86 5.00 -3.49
CA SER A 58 5.10 3.80 -2.70
C SER A 58 3.83 3.27 -2.07
N ALA A 59 3.44 2.05 -2.44
CA ALA A 59 2.24 1.40 -1.93
C ALA A 59 2.51 0.68 -0.60
N ALA A 60 1.66 0.90 0.40
CA ALA A 60 1.73 0.21 1.69
C ALA A 60 0.36 -0.38 2.08
N SER A 61 0.38 -1.59 2.64
CA SER A 61 -0.81 -2.34 3.07
C SER A 61 -0.86 -2.50 4.58
N PRO A 62 -2.04 -2.38 5.23
CA PRO A 62 -2.22 -2.73 6.63
C PRO A 62 -2.34 -4.25 6.78
N PHE A 63 -1.25 -4.94 7.06
CA PHE A 63 -1.24 -6.40 7.24
C PHE A 63 -2.01 -6.86 8.46
N ARG A 64 -2.04 -6.04 9.52
CA ARG A 64 -2.76 -6.25 10.76
C ARG A 64 -3.77 -5.11 10.92
N ALA A 65 -5.02 -5.31 10.54
CA ALA A 65 -6.10 -4.33 10.66
C ALA A 65 -7.44 -5.01 10.96
N GLY A 66 -7.44 -5.96 11.90
CA GLY A 66 -8.61 -6.74 12.27
C GLY A 66 -9.10 -7.69 11.17
N GLY A 67 -10.43 -7.80 10.98
CA GLY A 67 -11.04 -8.66 9.98
C GLY A 67 -10.73 -10.13 10.21
N ARG A 68 -10.30 -10.87 9.19
CA ARG A 68 -9.97 -12.31 9.28
C ARG A 68 -8.91 -12.66 10.32
N GLY A 69 -8.05 -11.70 10.68
CA GLY A 69 -7.04 -11.88 11.74
C GLY A 69 -7.59 -11.80 13.16
N GLY A 70 -8.86 -11.48 13.32
CA GLY A 70 -9.55 -11.32 14.60
C GLY A 70 -9.54 -9.89 15.16
N PRO A 71 -10.36 -9.63 16.18
CA PRO A 71 -10.60 -8.27 16.70
C PRO A 71 -9.39 -7.65 17.41
N GLY A 72 -8.39 -8.43 17.79
CA GLY A 72 -7.14 -7.95 18.39
C GLY A 72 -5.95 -7.90 17.43
N ASN A 73 -6.15 -8.22 16.15
CA ASN A 73 -5.05 -8.29 15.19
C ASN A 73 -4.73 -6.90 14.60
N PHE A 74 -4.08 -6.07 15.39
CA PHE A 74 -3.59 -4.75 14.97
C PHE A 74 -2.09 -4.60 15.24
N THR A 75 -1.43 -3.73 14.47
CA THR A 75 -0.16 -3.15 14.86
C THR A 75 -0.46 -2.05 15.88
N ASP A 76 0.25 -2.07 17.01
CA ASP A 76 0.09 -1.08 18.08
C ASP A 76 1.45 -0.88 18.77
N ILE A 77 2.20 0.09 18.33
CA ILE A 77 3.55 0.40 18.80
C ILE A 77 3.50 1.81 19.39
N PRO A 78 3.74 1.97 20.72
CA PRO A 78 3.73 3.29 21.35
C PRO A 78 4.88 4.17 20.83
N ALA A 79 4.74 5.48 21.01
CA ALA A 79 5.86 6.42 20.80
C ALA A 79 7.04 6.04 21.70
N GLY A 80 8.24 6.26 21.25
CA GLY A 80 9.49 5.92 21.92
C GLY A 80 10.36 4.93 21.15
N PRO A 81 11.16 4.08 21.83
CA PRO A 81 12.15 3.23 21.20
C PRO A 81 11.56 2.16 20.27
N LEU A 82 11.95 2.19 19.01
CA LEU A 82 11.68 1.15 18.03
C LEU A 82 12.71 0.03 18.13
N ARG A 83 12.24 -1.21 18.16
CA ARG A 83 13.07 -2.41 18.29
C ARG A 83 12.83 -3.37 17.12
N MET A 84 13.75 -4.32 16.92
CA MET A 84 13.64 -5.35 15.87
C MET A 84 12.30 -6.10 15.89
N ARG A 85 11.71 -6.35 17.07
CA ARG A 85 10.39 -6.95 17.18
C ARG A 85 9.28 -6.09 16.57
N ASN A 86 9.39 -4.75 16.68
CA ASN A 86 8.41 -3.81 16.14
C ASN A 86 8.41 -3.83 14.60
N LEU A 87 9.57 -4.05 14.00
CA LEU A 87 9.69 -4.22 12.55
C LEU A 87 8.85 -5.41 12.04
N SER A 88 8.86 -6.53 12.78
CA SER A 88 8.02 -7.69 12.45
C SER A 88 6.52 -7.42 12.62
N ASP A 89 6.15 -6.47 13.49
CA ASP A 89 4.76 -6.03 13.64
C ASP A 89 4.34 -5.07 12.52
N LEU A 90 5.25 -4.23 12.04
CA LEU A 90 5.01 -3.31 10.93
C LEU A 90 4.96 -4.05 9.58
N TYR A 91 5.92 -4.94 9.34
CA TYR A 91 6.03 -5.67 8.08
C TYR A 91 6.39 -7.15 8.33
N PRO A 92 5.40 -8.06 8.44
CA PRO A 92 5.62 -9.44 8.87
C PRO A 92 6.18 -10.39 7.78
N PHE A 93 6.22 -9.97 6.51
CA PHE A 93 6.55 -10.85 5.39
C PHE A 93 7.97 -10.64 4.84
N PRO A 94 8.68 -11.70 4.42
CA PRO A 94 10.02 -11.61 3.84
C PRO A 94 10.00 -11.26 2.35
N ASN A 95 9.07 -10.39 1.91
CA ASN A 95 8.97 -9.97 0.52
C ASN A 95 10.17 -9.09 0.13
N THR A 96 10.59 -9.19 -1.12
CA THR A 96 11.59 -8.30 -1.70
C THR A 96 10.94 -7.05 -2.30
N LEU A 97 11.72 -5.98 -2.37
CA LEU A 97 11.31 -4.71 -2.95
C LEU A 97 11.33 -4.79 -4.48
N VAL A 98 10.31 -4.23 -5.10
CA VAL A 98 10.19 -4.11 -6.56
C VAL A 98 9.65 -2.73 -6.91
N THR A 99 10.22 -2.12 -7.93
CA THR A 99 9.74 -0.86 -8.50
C THR A 99 9.23 -1.10 -9.91
N LEU A 100 8.00 -0.68 -10.17
CA LEU A 100 7.32 -0.82 -11.45
C LEU A 100 7.21 0.54 -12.12
N LEU A 101 7.37 0.58 -13.44
CA LEU A 101 7.00 1.75 -14.24
C LEU A 101 5.52 1.61 -14.59
N LEU A 102 4.70 2.57 -14.18
CA LEU A 102 3.25 2.58 -14.39
C LEU A 102 2.79 3.91 -14.98
N THR A 103 1.78 3.83 -15.83
CA THR A 103 1.02 5.00 -16.30
C THR A 103 0.04 5.48 -15.24
N GLY A 104 -0.48 6.71 -15.36
CA GLY A 104 -1.51 7.24 -14.47
C GLY A 104 -2.81 6.42 -14.51
N THR A 105 -3.14 5.80 -15.66
CA THR A 105 -4.26 4.84 -15.74
C THR A 105 -3.99 3.62 -14.86
N GLU A 106 -2.82 3.04 -14.92
CA GLU A 106 -2.45 1.86 -14.13
C GLU A 106 -2.37 2.17 -12.63
N VAL A 107 -1.86 3.35 -12.26
CA VAL A 107 -1.89 3.84 -10.88
C VAL A 107 -3.33 3.97 -10.37
N THR A 108 -4.24 4.50 -11.20
CA THR A 108 -5.67 4.59 -10.87
C THR A 108 -6.27 3.20 -10.67
N ASP A 109 -6.04 2.27 -11.58
CA ASP A 109 -6.53 0.89 -11.48
C ASP A 109 -5.90 0.14 -10.28
N TRP A 110 -4.64 0.46 -9.90
CA TRP A 110 -4.04 -0.05 -8.66
C TRP A 110 -4.84 0.36 -7.43
N LEU A 111 -5.21 1.64 -7.33
CA LEU A 111 -6.04 2.15 -6.24
C LEU A 111 -7.48 1.60 -6.29
N GLU A 112 -8.07 1.45 -7.47
CA GLU A 112 -9.39 0.83 -7.64
C GLU A 112 -9.40 -0.61 -7.09
N ARG A 113 -8.36 -1.41 -7.33
CA ARG A 113 -8.22 -2.75 -6.74
C ARG A 113 -8.12 -2.71 -5.22
N ALA A 114 -7.44 -1.72 -4.67
CA ALA A 114 -7.33 -1.55 -3.22
C ALA A 114 -8.69 -1.29 -2.57
N THR A 115 -9.65 -0.68 -3.28
CA THR A 115 -10.99 -0.40 -2.77
C THR A 115 -11.91 -1.62 -2.70
N ALA A 116 -11.51 -2.77 -3.24
CA ALA A 116 -12.30 -4.01 -3.20
C ALA A 116 -12.56 -4.55 -1.76
N VAL A 117 -11.85 -4.03 -0.77
CA VAL A 117 -12.10 -4.35 0.66
C VAL A 117 -13.37 -3.70 1.21
N PHE A 118 -13.93 -2.71 0.51
CA PHE A 118 -15.09 -1.97 0.98
C PHE A 118 -16.38 -2.47 0.33
N ASN A 119 -17.43 -2.54 1.13
CA ASN A 119 -18.78 -2.73 0.62
C ASN A 119 -19.22 -1.52 -0.23
N GLN A 120 -20.18 -1.73 -1.11
CA GLN A 120 -20.91 -0.62 -1.68
C GLN A 120 -21.89 -0.08 -0.64
N ILE A 121 -21.93 1.25 -0.46
CA ILE A 121 -22.76 1.91 0.55
C ILE A 121 -23.61 2.95 -0.16
N ALA A 122 -24.94 2.74 -0.14
CA ALA A 122 -25.86 3.71 -0.72
C ALA A 122 -25.85 5.02 0.06
N PRO A 123 -25.96 6.19 -0.62
CA PRO A 123 -26.07 7.48 0.06
C PRO A 123 -27.20 7.47 1.09
N GLY A 124 -26.93 8.03 2.28
CA GLY A 124 -27.90 8.09 3.38
C GLY A 124 -28.01 6.80 4.21
N SER A 125 -27.26 5.75 3.90
CA SER A 125 -27.22 4.55 4.73
C SER A 125 -26.71 4.87 6.15
N VAL A 126 -27.33 4.24 7.16
CA VAL A 126 -26.93 4.35 8.57
C VAL A 126 -26.45 2.96 9.02
N ASP A 127 -25.36 2.92 9.79
CA ASP A 127 -24.77 1.70 10.35
C ASP A 127 -24.43 0.59 9.31
N ALA A 128 -24.24 0.97 8.05
CA ALA A 128 -23.83 0.04 7.03
C ALA A 128 -22.39 -0.46 7.28
N PRO A 129 -22.15 -1.79 7.21
CA PRO A 129 -20.79 -2.31 7.39
C PRO A 129 -19.86 -1.81 6.29
N LEU A 130 -18.83 -1.06 6.69
CA LEU A 130 -17.89 -0.41 5.76
C LEU A 130 -17.07 -1.45 4.97
N ARG A 131 -16.65 -2.53 5.63
CA ARG A 131 -15.72 -3.51 5.05
C ARG A 131 -16.40 -4.84 4.78
N ASP A 132 -16.03 -5.45 3.65
CA ASP A 132 -16.27 -6.87 3.43
C ASP A 132 -15.25 -7.67 4.27
N VAL A 133 -15.74 -8.33 5.32
CA VAL A 133 -14.90 -9.14 6.23
C VAL A 133 -14.32 -10.39 5.56
N ALA A 134 -14.86 -10.82 4.43
CA ALA A 134 -14.33 -11.94 3.64
C ALA A 134 -13.07 -11.53 2.87
N VAL A 135 -12.90 -10.23 2.57
CA VAL A 135 -11.73 -9.71 1.87
C VAL A 135 -10.62 -9.38 2.88
N PRO A 136 -9.42 -9.96 2.74
CA PRO A 136 -8.30 -9.68 3.65
C PRO A 136 -7.91 -8.19 3.67
N SER A 137 -7.57 -7.66 4.85
CA SER A 137 -7.18 -6.25 5.01
C SER A 137 -5.99 -5.83 4.15
N PHE A 138 -5.07 -6.74 3.89
CA PHE A 138 -3.91 -6.47 3.04
C PHE A 138 -4.25 -6.27 1.56
N VAL A 139 -5.48 -6.53 1.11
CA VAL A 139 -5.94 -6.14 -0.24
C VAL A 139 -5.99 -4.62 -0.36
N PHE A 140 -6.32 -3.92 0.73
CA PHE A 140 -6.21 -2.47 0.79
C PHE A 140 -4.74 -2.05 0.71
N GLU A 141 -4.48 -1.04 -0.10
CA GLU A 141 -3.18 -0.36 -0.19
C GLU A 141 -3.41 1.15 -0.26
N THR A 142 -2.58 1.88 0.43
CA THR A 142 -2.51 3.33 0.31
C THR A 142 -1.21 3.73 -0.38
N ILE A 143 -1.22 4.85 -1.09
CA ILE A 143 -0.05 5.50 -1.68
C ILE A 143 -0.01 6.91 -1.09
N PRO A 144 0.75 7.15 -0.01
CA PRO A 144 0.72 8.43 0.72
C PRO A 144 1.10 9.66 -0.10
N GLN A 145 1.82 9.48 -1.21
CA GLN A 145 2.21 10.56 -2.12
C GLN A 145 1.06 11.06 -3.01
N LEU A 146 -0.09 10.37 -2.98
CA LEU A 146 -1.27 10.72 -3.77
C LEU A 146 -2.40 11.21 -2.85
N SER A 147 -3.17 12.18 -3.34
CA SER A 147 -4.45 12.57 -2.74
C SER A 147 -5.61 12.15 -3.64
N TYR A 148 -6.65 11.58 -3.06
CA TYR A 148 -7.85 11.10 -3.76
C TYR A 148 -8.99 10.88 -2.77
N ALA A 149 -10.21 10.76 -3.29
CA ALA A 149 -11.36 10.31 -2.52
C ALA A 149 -11.85 8.95 -3.04
N ILE A 150 -12.48 8.17 -2.14
CA ILE A 150 -13.09 6.88 -2.48
C ILE A 150 -14.60 7.01 -2.37
N ASP A 151 -15.30 6.97 -3.51
CA ASP A 151 -16.76 7.01 -3.57
C ASP A 151 -17.33 5.59 -3.42
N LEU A 152 -17.77 5.25 -2.23
CA LEU A 152 -18.34 3.94 -1.93
C LEU A 152 -19.81 3.78 -2.39
N SER A 153 -20.44 4.84 -2.91
CA SER A 153 -21.75 4.70 -3.56
C SER A 153 -21.67 3.93 -4.87
N GLN A 154 -20.46 3.90 -5.47
CA GLN A 154 -20.20 3.17 -6.70
C GLN A 154 -19.88 1.69 -6.41
N PRO A 155 -20.26 0.77 -7.32
CA PRO A 155 -19.84 -0.61 -7.23
C PRO A 155 -18.31 -0.71 -7.35
N SER A 156 -17.71 -1.75 -6.75
CA SER A 156 -16.29 -2.00 -6.92
C SER A 156 -15.97 -2.41 -8.36
N ARG A 157 -14.93 -1.80 -8.94
CA ARG A 157 -14.43 -2.16 -10.27
C ARG A 157 -13.83 -3.57 -10.29
N PHE A 158 -13.13 -3.94 -9.22
CA PHE A 158 -12.48 -5.24 -9.06
C PHE A 158 -13.07 -6.01 -7.87
N ASP A 159 -13.05 -7.33 -7.92
CA ASP A 159 -13.38 -8.17 -6.76
C ASP A 159 -12.18 -8.31 -5.78
N GLY A 160 -12.40 -9.00 -4.64
CA GLY A 160 -11.37 -9.23 -3.64
C GLY A 160 -10.19 -10.09 -4.12
N GLN A 161 -10.30 -10.77 -5.25
CA GLN A 161 -9.24 -11.51 -5.92
C GLN A 161 -8.52 -10.68 -6.99
N GLY A 162 -8.99 -9.46 -7.24
CA GLY A 162 -8.42 -8.54 -8.22
C GLY A 162 -8.89 -8.77 -9.65
N ARG A 163 -9.97 -9.54 -9.87
CA ARG A 163 -10.56 -9.73 -11.19
C ARG A 163 -11.46 -8.54 -11.52
N LEU A 164 -11.42 -8.08 -12.76
CA LEU A 164 -12.26 -6.99 -13.26
C LEU A 164 -13.72 -7.49 -13.36
N VAL A 165 -14.61 -6.92 -12.55
CA VAL A 165 -16.04 -7.32 -12.49
C VAL A 165 -17.00 -6.23 -12.97
N ASN A 166 -16.63 -4.97 -12.82
CA ASN A 166 -17.43 -3.81 -13.29
C ASN A 166 -16.54 -2.83 -14.07
N PRO A 167 -16.28 -3.03 -15.38
CA PRO A 167 -15.33 -2.23 -16.15
C PRO A 167 -15.63 -0.72 -16.17
N GLY A 168 -16.92 -0.35 -16.13
CA GLY A 168 -17.36 1.05 -16.12
C GLY A 168 -17.35 1.72 -14.74
N ALA A 169 -17.20 0.96 -13.66
CA ALA A 169 -17.23 1.52 -12.31
C ALA A 169 -15.93 2.25 -11.97
N ARG A 170 -16.05 3.32 -11.17
CA ARG A 170 -14.94 4.11 -10.65
C ARG A 170 -15.27 4.58 -9.24
N ARG A 171 -14.47 4.17 -8.27
CA ARG A 171 -14.51 4.63 -6.87
C ARG A 171 -13.49 5.71 -6.58
N ILE A 172 -12.35 5.69 -7.29
CA ILE A 172 -11.29 6.68 -7.11
C ILE A 172 -11.66 7.96 -7.85
N THR A 173 -11.74 9.06 -7.11
CA THR A 173 -12.09 10.38 -7.65
C THR A 173 -11.08 11.43 -7.17
N GLY A 174 -10.88 12.48 -8.00
CA GLY A 174 -10.00 13.60 -7.66
C GLY A 174 -8.55 13.21 -7.45
N LEU A 175 -8.05 12.18 -8.16
CA LEU A 175 -6.66 11.70 -8.02
C LEU A 175 -5.65 12.78 -8.40
N ARG A 176 -4.73 13.08 -7.46
CA ARG A 176 -3.70 14.12 -7.61
C ARG A 176 -2.35 13.64 -7.10
N TYR A 177 -1.31 14.12 -7.75
CA TYR A 177 0.08 14.06 -7.31
C TYR A 177 0.62 15.50 -7.16
N GLN A 178 1.11 15.88 -5.98
CA GLN A 178 1.58 17.25 -5.70
C GLN A 178 0.57 18.34 -6.16
N ASP A 179 -0.69 18.16 -5.77
CA ASP A 179 -1.83 19.02 -6.09
C ASP A 179 -2.19 19.15 -7.59
N ARG A 180 -1.51 18.46 -8.49
CA ARG A 180 -1.86 18.36 -9.91
C ARG A 180 -2.67 17.13 -10.20
N PRO A 181 -3.74 17.21 -11.01
CA PRO A 181 -4.46 16.01 -11.47
C PRO A 181 -3.51 15.01 -12.14
N VAL A 182 -3.69 13.74 -11.83
CA VAL A 182 -2.99 12.65 -12.53
C VAL A 182 -3.69 12.39 -13.86
N ASN A 183 -2.93 12.48 -14.96
CA ASN A 183 -3.41 12.18 -16.30
C ASN A 183 -3.12 10.73 -16.67
N SER A 184 -3.87 10.19 -17.62
CA SER A 184 -3.75 8.79 -18.05
C SER A 184 -2.35 8.37 -18.51
N CYS A 185 -1.63 9.30 -19.16
CA CYS A 185 -0.30 9.08 -19.73
C CYS A 185 0.86 9.54 -18.81
N ASP A 186 0.58 10.09 -17.64
CA ASP A 186 1.65 10.42 -16.67
C ASP A 186 2.40 9.15 -16.27
N GLU A 187 3.72 9.22 -16.16
CA GLU A 187 4.55 8.08 -15.79
C GLU A 187 5.00 8.19 -14.34
N PHE A 188 4.92 7.08 -13.62
CA PHE A 188 5.29 6.95 -12.21
C PHE A 188 6.10 5.69 -11.96
N LEU A 189 7.01 5.77 -11.02
CA LEU A 189 7.67 4.61 -10.42
C LEU A 189 6.92 4.19 -9.16
N LEU A 190 6.21 3.05 -9.21
CA LEU A 190 5.52 2.53 -8.04
C LEU A 190 6.38 1.50 -7.30
N VAL A 191 6.79 1.85 -6.10
CA VAL A 191 7.54 0.94 -5.21
C VAL A 191 6.56 0.06 -4.47
N THR A 192 6.70 -1.24 -4.67
CA THR A 192 5.85 -2.28 -4.07
C THR A 192 6.70 -3.46 -3.60
N ASN A 193 6.18 -4.65 -3.60
CA ASN A 193 6.90 -5.86 -3.20
C ASN A 193 6.65 -7.04 -4.17
N SER A 194 7.51 -8.06 -4.09
CA SER A 194 7.47 -9.23 -4.98
C SER A 194 6.12 -9.96 -4.99
N HIS A 195 5.36 -9.94 -3.89
CA HIS A 195 4.02 -10.53 -3.84
C HIS A 195 2.99 -9.78 -4.69
N ARG A 196 3.26 -8.50 -4.98
CA ARG A 196 2.31 -7.61 -5.67
C ARG A 196 2.57 -7.47 -7.18
N ILE A 197 3.67 -8.00 -7.70
CA ILE A 197 4.01 -7.88 -9.13
C ILE A 197 2.84 -8.34 -10.03
N GLY A 198 2.17 -9.43 -9.67
CA GLY A 198 1.01 -9.93 -10.42
C GLY A 198 -0.18 -8.97 -10.51
N ARG A 199 -0.22 -7.92 -9.65
CA ARG A 199 -1.25 -6.87 -9.75
C ARG A 199 -0.97 -5.85 -10.84
N ALA A 200 0.27 -5.74 -11.31
CA ALA A 200 0.62 -4.85 -12.41
C ALA A 200 0.10 -5.34 -13.78
N ARG A 201 -0.37 -6.57 -13.87
CA ARG A 201 -1.11 -7.10 -15.02
C ARG A 201 -2.56 -6.63 -15.02
N LEU A 202 -2.77 -5.30 -14.96
CA LEU A 202 -4.06 -4.72 -14.61
C LEU A 202 -5.07 -4.75 -15.73
N GLN A 203 -4.61 -4.54 -16.95
CA GLN A 203 -5.48 -4.45 -18.15
C GLN A 203 -5.33 -5.65 -19.07
N ASP A 204 -4.15 -6.24 -19.10
CA ASP A 204 -3.83 -7.43 -19.89
C ASP A 204 -3.20 -8.49 -18.98
N PRO A 205 -3.90 -9.62 -18.71
CA PRO A 205 -3.37 -10.70 -17.89
C PRO A 205 -2.10 -11.35 -18.47
N ASP A 206 -1.89 -11.23 -19.77
CA ASP A 206 -0.75 -11.80 -20.49
C ASP A 206 0.41 -10.81 -20.60
N ALA A 207 0.19 -9.52 -20.29
CA ALA A 207 1.25 -8.53 -20.29
C ALA A 207 2.25 -8.75 -19.15
N GLU A 208 3.53 -8.68 -19.48
CA GLU A 208 4.58 -8.65 -18.45
C GLU A 208 4.64 -7.25 -17.80
N PRO A 209 4.64 -7.16 -16.45
CA PRO A 209 4.77 -5.87 -15.79
C PRO A 209 6.15 -5.27 -16.07
N GLN A 210 6.20 -3.98 -16.37
CA GLN A 210 7.46 -3.28 -16.60
C GLN A 210 8.18 -3.04 -15.27
N VAL A 211 9.07 -3.96 -14.91
CA VAL A 211 9.92 -3.85 -13.72
C VAL A 211 11.06 -2.88 -14.03
N ALA A 212 11.04 -1.72 -13.39
CA ALA A 212 12.09 -0.72 -13.51
C ALA A 212 13.31 -1.08 -12.66
N PHE A 213 13.09 -1.68 -11.48
CA PHE A 213 14.16 -2.00 -10.54
C PHE A 213 13.78 -3.11 -9.55
N THR A 214 14.75 -3.97 -9.26
CA THR A 214 14.77 -4.86 -8.08
C THR A 214 16.22 -5.24 -7.77
N ASP A 215 16.62 -5.14 -6.52
CA ASP A 215 17.96 -5.54 -6.02
C ASP A 215 17.89 -6.77 -5.09
N GLY A 216 16.70 -7.34 -4.91
CA GLY A 216 16.46 -8.43 -3.98
C GLY A 216 16.44 -8.01 -2.51
N ALA A 217 16.56 -6.69 -2.20
CA ALA A 217 16.46 -6.20 -0.83
C ALA A 217 15.10 -6.58 -0.22
N ARG A 218 15.13 -7.10 1.01
CA ARG A 218 13.89 -7.38 1.74
C ARG A 218 13.27 -6.07 2.24
N VAL A 219 11.96 -5.94 2.12
CA VAL A 219 11.24 -4.76 2.63
C VAL A 219 11.56 -4.53 4.11
N GLN A 220 11.66 -5.59 4.91
CA GLN A 220 12.08 -5.52 6.32
C GLN A 220 13.48 -4.94 6.56
N SER A 221 14.35 -4.94 5.56
CA SER A 221 15.72 -4.44 5.69
C SER A 221 15.83 -2.95 5.35
N VAL A 222 14.81 -2.38 4.70
CA VAL A 222 14.76 -0.97 4.31
C VAL A 222 13.81 -0.15 5.19
N VAL A 223 12.86 -0.76 5.87
CA VAL A 223 12.00 -0.16 6.91
C VAL A 223 12.73 -0.16 8.25
#